data_b647cdbcad0181771af48f1033abf08a
#
_entry.id   b647cdbcad0181771af48f1033abf08a
#
_cell.length_a   1.000
_cell.length_b   1.000
_cell.length_c   1.000
_cell.angle_alpha   90.00
_cell.angle_beta   90.00
_cell.angle_gamma   90.00
#
_symmetry.space_group_name_H-M   'P 1'
#
loop_
_entity.id
_entity.type
_entity.pdbx_description
1 polymer ?
#
loop_
_entity_poly.entity_id
_entity_poly.type
_entity_poly.pdbx_seq_one_letter_code
_entity_poly.pdbx_strand_id
1 'polypeptide(L)'
;SNLVQETILAAVSGESIGENNRFMVGDVKQSIYRFRQAMPELFNEKYQRYPAEEGQKERKIVLSKNFRSRKNILDGVNFIFRQIMQKEFGDIAYDDAAALYAGMTFPDCAEPHGGENEILLIATAEAEDSELSEELKELDRRQVEATAIAARIRALMESSYQVVDKKTGAYRPLRYGDIAILLRSMKNWSSVLDDVFGKAGMPYYAETAEGYFEVPEVETMLHLLRLLDN
;
A
#
# COMPACT_ATOMS: atom_id res chain seq x y z
N SER A 1 6.98 -12.43 10.25
CA SER A 1 7.57 -12.89 11.53
C SER A 1 9.08 -12.70 11.50
N ASN A 2 9.69 -12.68 12.67
CA ASN A 2 11.14 -12.75 12.85
C ASN A 2 11.51 -14.10 13.54
N LEU A 3 12.81 -14.37 13.66
CA LEU A 3 13.29 -15.64 14.21
C LEU A 3 12.81 -15.89 15.66
N VAL A 4 12.75 -14.84 16.49
CA VAL A 4 12.27 -14.95 17.88
C VAL A 4 10.79 -15.35 17.92
N GLN A 5 9.96 -14.70 17.11
CA GLN A 5 8.53 -15.04 16.99
C GLN A 5 8.35 -16.48 16.47
N GLU A 6 9.16 -16.88 15.49
CA GLU A 6 9.11 -18.23 14.94
C GLU A 6 9.50 -19.28 15.99
N THR A 7 10.54 -19.02 16.79
CA THR A 7 10.95 -19.89 17.89
C THR A 7 9.86 -20.02 18.96
N ILE A 8 9.22 -18.91 19.33
CA ILE A 8 8.10 -18.93 20.28
C ILE A 8 6.94 -19.75 19.72
N LEU A 9 6.56 -19.51 18.47
CA LEU A 9 5.47 -20.24 17.82
C LEU A 9 5.77 -21.73 17.71
N ALA A 10 6.99 -22.12 17.40
CA ALA A 10 7.42 -23.52 17.38
C ALA A 10 7.38 -24.16 18.78
N ALA A 11 7.79 -23.42 19.80
CA ALA A 11 7.80 -23.92 21.18
C ALA A 11 6.39 -24.16 21.78
N VAL A 12 5.40 -23.34 21.38
CA VAL A 12 4.01 -23.48 21.85
C VAL A 12 3.15 -24.34 20.92
N SER A 13 3.66 -24.69 19.74
CA SER A 13 2.97 -25.58 18.81
C SER A 13 3.18 -27.05 19.18
N GLY A 14 2.29 -27.91 18.68
CA GLY A 14 2.45 -29.37 18.83
C GLY A 14 3.45 -30.01 17.86
N GLU A 15 4.18 -29.21 17.05
CA GLU A 15 5.10 -29.74 16.03
C GLU A 15 6.15 -30.67 16.60
N SER A 16 6.69 -30.38 17.81
CA SER A 16 7.71 -31.17 18.50
C SER A 16 7.20 -32.54 18.94
N ILE A 17 5.90 -32.72 19.16
CA ILE A 17 5.25 -33.98 19.57
C ILE A 17 4.48 -34.62 18.40
N GLY A 18 4.64 -34.10 17.19
CA GLY A 18 4.02 -34.65 15.98
C GLY A 18 2.57 -34.25 15.76
N GLU A 19 2.04 -33.30 16.54
CA GLU A 19 0.71 -32.72 16.35
C GLU A 19 0.80 -31.41 15.56
N ASN A 20 0.11 -31.35 14.43
CA ASN A 20 0.10 -30.15 13.60
C ASN A 20 -1.12 -29.30 13.97
N ASN A 21 -0.91 -28.35 14.86
CA ASN A 21 -1.92 -27.39 15.33
C ASN A 21 -1.62 -25.94 14.90
N ARG A 22 -0.73 -25.75 13.94
CA ARG A 22 -0.30 -24.42 13.50
C ARG A 22 -0.96 -24.04 12.19
N PHE A 23 -1.63 -22.89 12.20
CA PHE A 23 -2.23 -22.27 11.03
C PHE A 23 -1.61 -20.90 10.80
N MET A 24 -1.14 -20.64 9.59
CA MET A 24 -0.49 -19.38 9.24
C MET A 24 -1.10 -18.82 7.95
N VAL A 25 -1.29 -17.51 7.92
CA VAL A 25 -1.72 -16.77 6.72
C VAL A 25 -0.69 -15.67 6.45
N GLY A 26 -0.32 -15.51 5.21
CA GLY A 26 0.61 -14.45 4.82
C GLY A 26 0.67 -14.28 3.30
N ASP A 27 1.22 -13.17 2.90
CA ASP A 27 1.57 -12.89 1.51
C ASP A 27 3.00 -12.35 1.46
N VAL A 28 3.91 -13.17 0.95
CA VAL A 28 5.33 -12.82 0.89
C VAL A 28 5.56 -11.59 0.01
N LYS A 29 4.72 -11.38 -1.02
CA LYS A 29 4.76 -10.21 -1.91
C LYS A 29 4.52 -8.88 -1.17
N GLN A 30 3.85 -8.93 -0.01
CA GLN A 30 3.55 -7.77 0.84
C GLN A 30 4.54 -7.61 2.01
N SER A 31 5.75 -8.15 1.90
CA SER A 31 6.78 -8.09 2.95
C SER A 31 7.46 -6.72 3.01
N ILE A 32 6.69 -5.68 3.31
CA ILE A 32 7.14 -4.29 3.38
C ILE A 32 7.86 -3.93 4.69
N TYR A 33 7.86 -4.82 5.69
CA TYR A 33 8.44 -4.58 7.02
C TYR A 33 9.81 -5.24 7.24
N ARG A 34 10.56 -5.52 6.17
CA ARG A 34 11.91 -6.10 6.29
C ARG A 34 12.83 -5.27 7.18
N PHE A 35 12.68 -3.95 7.17
CA PHE A 35 13.42 -3.02 8.03
C PHE A 35 13.14 -3.19 9.53
N ARG A 36 12.05 -3.89 9.92
CA ARG A 36 11.73 -4.28 11.30
C ARG A 36 12.19 -5.70 11.63
N GLN A 37 13.25 -6.18 11.01
CA GLN A 37 13.80 -7.54 11.17
C GLN A 37 12.80 -8.65 10.80
N ALA A 38 11.80 -8.34 9.98
CA ALA A 38 10.94 -9.37 9.41
C ALA A 38 11.74 -10.24 8.44
N MET A 39 11.61 -11.55 8.57
CA MET A 39 12.29 -12.55 7.75
C MET A 39 11.23 -13.26 6.87
N PRO A 40 10.94 -12.74 5.66
CA PRO A 40 9.99 -13.37 4.74
C PRO A 40 10.42 -14.79 4.36
N GLU A 41 11.71 -15.07 4.41
CA GLU A 41 12.31 -16.36 4.10
C GLU A 41 11.72 -17.48 4.94
N LEU A 42 11.44 -17.25 6.22
CA LEU A 42 10.83 -18.23 7.13
C LEU A 42 9.44 -18.69 6.67
N PHE A 43 8.65 -17.78 6.10
CA PHE A 43 7.36 -18.14 5.53
C PHE A 43 7.53 -18.78 4.14
N ASN A 44 8.45 -18.27 3.34
CA ASN A 44 8.70 -18.76 1.99
C ASN A 44 9.22 -20.21 2.00
N GLU A 45 10.09 -20.58 2.95
CA GLU A 45 10.54 -21.96 3.13
C GLU A 45 9.35 -22.91 3.37
N LYS A 46 8.40 -22.53 4.23
CA LYS A 46 7.19 -23.32 4.46
C LYS A 46 6.29 -23.35 3.22
N TYR A 47 6.15 -22.23 2.54
CA TYR A 47 5.38 -22.14 1.29
C TYR A 47 5.92 -23.06 0.19
N GLN A 48 7.23 -23.22 0.11
CA GLN A 48 7.87 -24.13 -0.85
C GLN A 48 7.78 -25.60 -0.40
N ARG A 49 7.96 -25.86 0.91
CA ARG A 49 8.01 -27.21 1.46
C ARG A 49 6.63 -27.88 1.54
N TYR A 50 5.59 -27.11 1.87
CA TYR A 50 4.28 -27.68 2.12
C TYR A 50 3.58 -28.10 0.82
N PRO A 51 3.10 -29.34 0.73
CA PRO A 51 2.33 -29.82 -0.43
C PRO A 51 0.97 -29.13 -0.51
N ALA A 52 0.36 -29.15 -1.70
CA ALA A 52 -0.99 -28.61 -1.92
C ALA A 52 -2.09 -29.67 -1.71
N GLU A 53 -1.71 -30.94 -1.72
CA GLU A 53 -2.64 -32.09 -1.65
C GLU A 53 -3.36 -32.15 -0.30
N GLU A 54 -4.60 -32.63 -0.33
CA GLU A 54 -5.40 -32.88 0.86
C GLU A 54 -4.94 -34.12 1.61
N GLY A 55 -5.19 -34.15 2.93
CA GLY A 55 -4.87 -35.29 3.79
C GLY A 55 -3.41 -35.36 4.25
N GLN A 56 -2.57 -34.42 3.87
CA GLN A 56 -1.21 -34.32 4.36
C GLN A 56 -1.16 -33.65 5.74
N LYS A 57 -0.14 -33.99 6.56
CA LYS A 57 0.09 -33.35 7.85
C LYS A 57 0.37 -31.87 7.73
N GLU A 58 1.11 -31.48 6.69
CA GLU A 58 1.41 -30.10 6.33
C GLU A 58 0.72 -29.82 4.99
N ARG A 59 0.01 -28.69 4.88
CA ARG A 59 -0.71 -28.34 3.66
C ARG A 59 -0.59 -26.86 3.34
N LYS A 60 -0.36 -26.54 2.09
CA LYS A 60 -0.42 -25.21 1.53
C LYS A 60 -1.76 -24.99 0.84
N ILE A 61 -2.42 -23.88 1.15
CA ILE A 61 -3.63 -23.42 0.46
C ILE A 61 -3.31 -22.07 -0.19
N VAL A 62 -3.39 -22.01 -1.51
CA VAL A 62 -3.12 -20.77 -2.25
C VAL A 62 -4.42 -20.00 -2.47
N LEU A 63 -4.45 -18.75 -2.01
CA LEU A 63 -5.56 -17.83 -2.19
C LEU A 63 -5.22 -16.86 -3.33
N SER A 64 -5.49 -17.26 -4.56
CA SER A 64 -5.16 -16.47 -5.77
C SER A 64 -6.26 -15.49 -6.18
N LYS A 65 -7.50 -15.65 -5.66
CA LYS A 65 -8.64 -14.82 -6.04
C LYS A 65 -8.72 -13.54 -5.22
N ASN A 66 -8.81 -12.41 -5.90
CA ASN A 66 -9.03 -11.10 -5.32
C ASN A 66 -10.50 -10.68 -5.47
N PHE A 67 -11.18 -10.42 -4.35
CA PHE A 67 -12.58 -10.00 -4.28
C PHE A 67 -12.75 -8.50 -4.02
N ARG A 68 -11.70 -7.71 -4.18
CA ARG A 68 -11.68 -6.28 -3.86
C ARG A 68 -11.56 -5.40 -5.09
N SER A 69 -10.76 -5.83 -6.05
CA SER A 69 -10.38 -5.03 -7.22
C SER A 69 -11.03 -5.55 -8.50
N ARG A 70 -11.25 -4.65 -9.44
CA ARG A 70 -11.70 -5.00 -10.80
C ARG A 70 -10.61 -5.76 -11.54
N LYS A 71 -11.04 -6.59 -12.50
CA LYS A 71 -10.15 -7.44 -13.30
C LYS A 71 -9.03 -6.64 -13.99
N ASN A 72 -9.37 -5.52 -14.63
CA ASN A 72 -8.40 -4.69 -15.34
C ASN A 72 -7.36 -4.04 -14.42
N ILE A 73 -7.73 -3.69 -13.19
CA ILE A 73 -6.74 -3.22 -12.19
C ILE A 73 -5.77 -4.36 -11.84
N LEU A 74 -6.29 -5.57 -11.65
CA LEU A 74 -5.45 -6.74 -11.38
C LEU A 74 -4.57 -7.09 -12.58
N ASP A 75 -5.09 -6.98 -13.80
CA ASP A 75 -4.32 -7.19 -15.02
C ASP A 75 -3.17 -6.18 -15.14
N GLY A 76 -3.43 -4.90 -14.84
CA GLY A 76 -2.39 -3.87 -14.82
C GLY A 76 -1.32 -4.12 -13.75
N VAL A 77 -1.73 -4.52 -12.55
CA VAL A 77 -0.82 -4.93 -11.48
C VAL A 77 0.02 -6.13 -11.92
N ASN A 78 -0.61 -7.17 -12.45
CA ASN A 78 0.09 -8.35 -12.93
C ASN A 78 1.09 -8.01 -14.05
N PHE A 79 0.69 -7.13 -14.99
CA PHE A 79 1.56 -6.69 -16.08
C PHE A 79 2.83 -6.03 -15.56
N ILE A 80 2.72 -5.11 -14.61
CA ILE A 80 3.87 -4.41 -14.02
C ILE A 80 4.75 -5.38 -13.23
N PHE A 81 4.14 -6.16 -12.31
CA PHE A 81 4.92 -7.00 -11.40
C PHE A 81 5.61 -8.17 -12.09
N ARG A 82 5.08 -8.69 -13.18
CA ARG A 82 5.79 -9.69 -14.01
C ARG A 82 7.09 -9.16 -14.61
N GLN A 83 7.21 -7.85 -14.81
CA GLN A 83 8.40 -7.23 -15.37
C GLN A 83 9.43 -6.88 -14.29
N ILE A 84 8.99 -6.40 -13.12
CA ILE A 84 9.89 -5.85 -12.10
C ILE A 84 10.15 -6.80 -10.92
N MET A 85 9.27 -7.76 -10.65
CA MET A 85 9.42 -8.70 -9.53
C MET A 85 10.01 -10.01 -10.04
N GLN A 86 11.32 -10.04 -10.12
CA GLN A 86 12.10 -11.19 -10.50
C GLN A 86 12.86 -11.73 -9.29
N LYS A 87 13.22 -13.02 -9.32
CA LYS A 87 13.88 -13.69 -8.20
C LYS A 87 15.20 -13.00 -7.79
N GLU A 88 15.91 -12.45 -8.79
CA GLU A 88 17.19 -11.76 -8.61
C GLU A 88 17.06 -10.42 -7.88
N PHE A 89 15.89 -9.77 -7.95
CA PHE A 89 15.66 -8.44 -7.37
C PHE A 89 14.72 -8.44 -6.17
N GLY A 90 13.86 -9.46 -6.03
CA GLY A 90 12.80 -9.46 -5.02
C GLY A 90 12.65 -10.75 -4.23
N ASP A 91 13.59 -11.68 -4.35
CA ASP A 91 13.55 -13.01 -3.70
C ASP A 91 12.34 -13.88 -4.10
N ILE A 92 11.44 -13.36 -4.94
CA ILE A 92 10.20 -14.02 -5.37
C ILE A 92 10.01 -13.80 -6.86
N ALA A 93 9.78 -14.89 -7.60
CA ALA A 93 9.33 -14.80 -8.98
C ALA A 93 7.82 -14.52 -9.01
N TYR A 94 7.41 -13.52 -9.80
CA TYR A 94 6.00 -13.23 -10.02
C TYR A 94 5.49 -14.05 -11.21
N ASP A 95 5.17 -15.31 -10.96
CA ASP A 95 4.64 -16.26 -11.92
C ASP A 95 3.10 -16.32 -11.86
N ASP A 96 2.51 -17.28 -12.58
CA ASP A 96 1.05 -17.48 -12.61
C ASP A 96 0.48 -17.91 -11.25
N ALA A 97 1.28 -18.53 -10.38
CA ALA A 97 0.86 -18.88 -9.03
C ALA A 97 0.86 -17.65 -8.10
N ALA A 98 1.73 -16.67 -8.38
CA ALA A 98 1.80 -15.42 -7.64
C ALA A 98 0.82 -14.35 -8.18
N ALA A 99 0.35 -14.48 -9.41
CA ALA A 99 -0.55 -13.52 -10.06
C ALA A 99 -1.90 -13.40 -9.35
N LEU A 100 -2.52 -12.24 -9.48
CA LEU A 100 -3.82 -11.94 -8.89
C LEU A 100 -4.94 -12.19 -9.91
N TYR A 101 -5.97 -12.92 -9.51
CA TYR A 101 -7.12 -13.24 -10.35
C TYR A 101 -8.40 -12.65 -9.76
N ALA A 102 -9.27 -12.10 -10.61
CA ALA A 102 -10.55 -11.57 -10.17
C ALA A 102 -11.43 -12.69 -9.59
N GLY A 103 -11.88 -12.49 -8.37
CA GLY A 103 -12.79 -13.41 -7.66
C GLY A 103 -14.25 -12.99 -7.73
N MET A 104 -14.52 -11.76 -8.22
CA MET A 104 -15.87 -11.24 -8.41
C MET A 104 -15.98 -10.44 -9.71
N THR A 105 -17.19 -10.33 -10.21
CA THR A 105 -17.55 -9.43 -11.31
C THR A 105 -18.27 -8.20 -10.73
N PHE A 106 -18.04 -7.06 -11.37
CA PHE A 106 -18.76 -5.82 -11.05
C PHE A 106 -19.92 -5.65 -12.04
N PRO A 107 -21.04 -5.04 -11.64
CA PRO A 107 -22.14 -4.75 -12.54
C PRO A 107 -21.68 -3.88 -13.72
N ASP A 108 -22.40 -3.95 -14.83
CA ASP A 108 -22.20 -3.03 -15.95
C ASP A 108 -22.69 -1.62 -15.60
N CYS A 109 -22.03 -0.62 -16.13
CA CYS A 109 -22.39 0.79 -15.96
C CYS A 109 -22.12 1.54 -17.27
N ALA A 110 -23.08 2.34 -17.71
CA ALA A 110 -22.94 3.16 -18.91
C ALA A 110 -22.09 4.40 -18.68
N GLU A 111 -22.06 4.91 -17.45
CA GLU A 111 -21.29 6.08 -17.08
C GLU A 111 -19.81 5.74 -16.85
N PRO A 112 -18.89 6.72 -16.90
CA PRO A 112 -17.49 6.51 -16.57
C PRO A 112 -17.34 5.89 -15.18
N HIS A 113 -16.65 4.75 -15.11
CA HIS A 113 -16.43 4.00 -13.87
C HIS A 113 -15.09 3.29 -13.92
N GLY A 114 -14.44 3.12 -12.76
CA GLY A 114 -13.10 2.56 -12.64
C GLY A 114 -12.87 1.34 -13.50
N GLY A 115 -12.24 1.53 -14.62
CA GLY A 115 -12.03 0.53 -15.62
C GLY A 115 -10.61 0.52 -16.19
N GLU A 116 -9.91 1.62 -16.16
CA GLU A 116 -8.63 1.76 -16.83
C GLU A 116 -7.51 2.07 -15.84
N ASN A 117 -6.33 1.55 -16.11
CA ASN A 117 -5.11 1.95 -15.42
C ASN A 117 -4.55 3.18 -16.15
N GLU A 118 -4.33 4.26 -15.44
CA GLU A 118 -3.77 5.49 -15.99
C GLU A 118 -2.35 5.70 -15.48
N ILE A 119 -1.49 6.21 -16.36
CA ILE A 119 -0.14 6.66 -16.02
C ILE A 119 -0.07 8.15 -16.37
N LEU A 120 0.12 8.99 -15.37
CA LEU A 120 0.36 10.41 -15.54
C LEU A 120 1.87 10.66 -15.58
N LEU A 121 2.37 11.04 -16.75
CA LEU A 121 3.77 11.43 -16.93
C LEU A 121 3.87 12.95 -16.80
N ILE A 122 4.59 13.41 -15.80
CA ILE A 122 4.80 14.83 -15.53
C ILE A 122 6.22 15.18 -15.95
N ALA A 123 6.33 15.99 -17.02
CA ALA A 123 7.62 16.55 -17.42
C ALA A 123 7.93 17.75 -16.52
N THR A 124 8.91 17.60 -15.66
CA THR A 124 9.52 18.75 -14.97
C THR A 124 10.68 19.23 -15.83
N ALA A 125 10.62 20.51 -16.28
CA ALA A 125 11.76 21.12 -16.94
C ALA A 125 12.92 21.15 -15.93
N GLU A 126 14.00 20.46 -16.21
CA GLU A 126 15.26 20.66 -15.50
C GLU A 126 15.75 22.05 -15.89
N ALA A 127 15.66 23.00 -14.97
CA ALA A 127 16.38 24.25 -15.10
C ALA A 127 17.87 23.92 -14.89
N GLU A 128 18.57 23.62 -15.97
CA GLU A 128 20.00 23.26 -15.98
C GLU A 128 20.89 24.34 -15.33
N ASP A 129 20.36 25.56 -15.15
CA ASP A 129 21.09 26.74 -14.65
C ASP A 129 20.56 27.34 -13.34
N SER A 130 19.72 26.64 -12.56
CA SER A 130 19.25 27.23 -11.32
C SER A 130 20.23 26.95 -10.17
N GLU A 131 20.76 28.02 -9.56
CA GLU A 131 21.52 27.99 -8.29
C GLU A 131 20.70 27.54 -7.06
N LEU A 132 19.49 27.00 -7.30
CA LEU A 132 18.61 26.53 -6.25
C LEU A 132 19.18 25.25 -5.60
N SER A 133 19.05 25.18 -4.28
CA SER A 133 19.41 23.97 -3.56
C SER A 133 18.58 22.77 -4.01
N GLU A 134 19.12 21.56 -3.89
CA GLU A 134 18.41 20.32 -4.22
C GLU A 134 17.08 20.17 -3.46
N GLU A 135 17.01 20.70 -2.23
CA GLU A 135 15.78 20.69 -1.43
C GLU A 135 14.65 21.53 -2.04
N LEU A 136 14.99 22.71 -2.60
CA LEU A 136 14.01 23.57 -3.27
C LEU A 136 13.54 22.96 -4.60
N LYS A 137 14.45 22.38 -5.37
CA LYS A 137 14.10 21.65 -6.61
C LYS A 137 13.15 20.48 -6.33
N GLU A 138 13.40 19.74 -5.25
CA GLU A 138 12.55 18.63 -4.85
C GLU A 138 11.17 19.09 -4.34
N LEU A 139 11.11 20.24 -3.66
CA LEU A 139 9.84 20.85 -3.26
C LEU A 139 8.99 21.26 -4.46
N ASP A 140 9.62 21.90 -5.47
CA ASP A 140 8.94 22.28 -6.71
C ASP A 140 8.39 21.06 -7.46
N ARG A 141 9.15 19.98 -7.55
CA ARG A 141 8.69 18.73 -8.16
C ARG A 141 7.45 18.17 -7.46
N ARG A 142 7.45 18.15 -6.12
CA ARG A 142 6.29 17.69 -5.33
C ARG A 142 5.07 18.58 -5.50
N GLN A 143 5.26 19.89 -5.59
CA GLN A 143 4.15 20.82 -5.86
C GLN A 143 3.53 20.60 -7.23
N VAL A 144 4.34 20.38 -8.26
CA VAL A 144 3.87 20.07 -9.60
C VAL A 144 3.11 18.75 -9.62
N GLU A 145 3.63 17.71 -8.96
CA GLU A 145 2.98 16.41 -8.85
C GLU A 145 1.65 16.51 -8.09
N ALA A 146 1.63 17.17 -6.92
CA ALA A 146 0.41 17.40 -6.15
C ALA A 146 -0.64 18.18 -6.93
N THR A 147 -0.22 19.18 -7.73
CA THR A 147 -1.11 19.96 -8.58
C THR A 147 -1.72 19.10 -9.68
N ALA A 148 -0.94 18.23 -10.31
CA ALA A 148 -1.43 17.30 -11.32
C ALA A 148 -2.42 16.28 -10.71
N ILE A 149 -2.15 15.76 -9.52
CA ILE A 149 -3.06 14.89 -8.77
C ILE A 149 -4.38 15.63 -8.47
N ALA A 150 -4.32 16.87 -7.97
CA ALA A 150 -5.50 17.68 -7.68
C ALA A 150 -6.33 17.95 -8.95
N ALA A 151 -5.68 18.28 -10.06
CA ALA A 151 -6.35 18.48 -11.34
C ALA A 151 -7.05 17.20 -11.82
N ARG A 152 -6.40 16.03 -11.68
CA ARG A 152 -7.02 14.75 -12.06
C ARG A 152 -8.21 14.40 -11.18
N ILE A 153 -8.11 14.60 -9.86
CA ILE A 153 -9.23 14.40 -8.93
C ILE A 153 -10.41 15.29 -9.31
N ARG A 154 -10.17 16.57 -9.61
CA ARG A 154 -11.22 17.49 -10.05
C ARG A 154 -11.90 17.00 -11.32
N ALA A 155 -11.14 16.61 -12.33
CA ALA A 155 -11.69 16.07 -13.57
C ALA A 155 -12.55 14.82 -13.35
N LEU A 156 -12.16 13.93 -12.42
CA LEU A 156 -12.96 12.77 -12.05
C LEU A 156 -14.27 13.18 -11.37
N MET A 157 -14.22 14.15 -10.45
CA MET A 157 -15.42 14.66 -9.76
C MET A 157 -16.42 15.34 -10.71
N GLU A 158 -15.92 16.01 -11.74
CA GLU A 158 -16.73 16.71 -12.76
C GLU A 158 -17.28 15.76 -13.83
N SER A 159 -16.72 14.58 -14.00
CA SER A 159 -17.04 13.65 -15.09
C SER A 159 -18.23 12.70 -14.80
N SER A 160 -19.00 12.92 -13.75
CA SER A 160 -20.06 12.00 -13.31
C SER A 160 -19.58 10.57 -13.02
N TYR A 161 -18.33 10.42 -12.63
CA TYR A 161 -17.67 9.14 -12.40
C TYR A 161 -18.40 8.32 -11.31
N GLN A 162 -18.61 7.03 -11.59
CA GLN A 162 -19.38 6.15 -10.71
C GLN A 162 -18.49 5.17 -9.97
N VAL A 163 -18.84 4.89 -8.73
CA VAL A 163 -18.22 3.85 -7.91
C VAL A 163 -19.27 2.89 -7.35
N VAL A 164 -18.91 1.65 -7.13
CA VAL A 164 -19.82 0.68 -6.53
C VAL A 164 -19.86 0.88 -5.02
N ASP A 165 -21.04 1.09 -4.48
CA ASP A 165 -21.27 1.10 -3.05
C ASP A 165 -21.18 -0.32 -2.48
N LYS A 166 -20.27 -0.54 -1.52
CA LYS A 166 -20.00 -1.87 -0.95
C LYS A 166 -21.19 -2.48 -0.20
N LYS A 167 -22.10 -1.66 0.31
CA LYS A 167 -23.25 -2.12 1.10
C LYS A 167 -24.41 -2.55 0.21
N THR A 168 -24.66 -1.78 -0.84
CA THR A 168 -25.80 -2.00 -1.73
C THR A 168 -25.45 -2.77 -3.00
N GLY A 169 -24.17 -2.79 -3.39
CA GLY A 169 -23.72 -3.31 -4.67
C GLY A 169 -24.10 -2.44 -5.88
N ALA A 170 -24.78 -1.31 -5.66
CA ALA A 170 -25.21 -0.39 -6.70
C ALA A 170 -24.15 0.68 -6.99
N TYR A 171 -24.20 1.24 -8.20
CA TYR A 171 -23.39 2.40 -8.53
C TYR A 171 -23.91 3.67 -7.87
N ARG A 172 -23.00 4.53 -7.47
CA ARG A 172 -23.27 5.89 -7.00
C ARG A 172 -22.18 6.85 -7.47
N PRO A 173 -22.45 8.16 -7.49
CA PRO A 173 -21.43 9.16 -7.81
C PRO A 173 -20.19 9.05 -6.89
N LEU A 174 -19.04 9.32 -7.48
CA LEU A 174 -17.74 9.41 -6.78
C LEU A 174 -17.80 10.51 -5.71
N ARG A 175 -17.14 10.28 -4.60
CA ARG A 175 -16.93 11.25 -3.50
C ARG A 175 -15.45 11.34 -3.20
N TYR A 176 -14.97 12.45 -2.65
CA TYR A 176 -13.57 12.60 -2.23
C TYR A 176 -13.09 11.47 -1.30
N GLY A 177 -13.96 11.01 -0.38
CA GLY A 177 -13.64 9.89 0.51
C GLY A 177 -13.49 8.51 -0.16
N ASP A 178 -13.78 8.39 -1.45
CA ASP A 178 -13.56 7.15 -2.21
C ASP A 178 -12.16 7.10 -2.85
N ILE A 179 -11.41 8.21 -2.80
CA ILE A 179 -10.10 8.37 -3.42
C ILE A 179 -9.03 8.25 -2.36
N ALA A 180 -8.01 7.45 -2.63
CA ALA A 180 -6.84 7.34 -1.77
C ALA A 180 -5.57 7.66 -2.56
N ILE A 181 -4.69 8.47 -1.97
CA ILE A 181 -3.36 8.77 -2.49
C ILE A 181 -2.36 7.94 -1.68
N LEU A 182 -1.61 7.09 -2.34
CA LEU A 182 -0.61 6.25 -1.72
C LEU A 182 0.78 6.78 -2.03
N LEU A 183 1.54 7.10 -0.99
CA LEU A 183 2.91 7.60 -1.09
C LEU A 183 3.85 6.62 -0.40
N ARG A 184 5.10 6.57 -0.84
CA ARG A 184 6.12 5.76 -0.18
C ARG A 184 6.42 6.27 1.24
N SER A 185 6.33 7.58 1.46
CA SER A 185 6.53 8.25 2.74
C SER A 185 5.75 9.54 2.75
N MET A 186 5.11 9.87 3.87
CA MET A 186 4.44 11.16 4.08
C MET A 186 5.42 12.30 4.40
N LYS A 187 6.68 11.98 4.74
CA LYS A 187 7.69 12.99 5.06
C LYS A 187 7.84 13.98 3.90
N ASN A 188 7.74 15.26 4.20
CA ASN A 188 7.81 16.37 3.24
C ASN A 188 6.65 16.44 2.22
N TRP A 189 5.62 15.60 2.35
CA TRP A 189 4.43 15.66 1.50
C TRP A 189 3.25 16.38 2.17
N SER A 190 3.14 16.30 3.50
CA SER A 190 2.00 16.87 4.23
C SER A 190 1.83 18.35 3.93
N SER A 191 2.89 19.16 4.07
CA SER A 191 2.82 20.60 3.80
C SER A 191 2.50 20.95 2.34
N VAL A 192 2.98 20.14 1.40
CA VAL A 192 2.71 20.34 -0.03
C VAL A 192 1.23 20.03 -0.34
N LEU A 193 0.71 18.93 0.20
CA LEU A 193 -0.69 18.56 0.03
C LEU A 193 -1.63 19.55 0.72
N ASP A 194 -1.26 20.04 1.93
CA ASP A 194 -2.00 21.09 2.64
C ASP A 194 -2.13 22.35 1.80
N ASP A 195 -1.03 22.81 1.22
CA ASP A 195 -1.01 24.02 0.38
C ASP A 195 -1.80 23.84 -0.91
N VAL A 196 -1.52 22.78 -1.66
CA VAL A 196 -2.13 22.56 -2.98
C VAL A 196 -3.63 22.23 -2.86
N PHE A 197 -4.01 21.33 -1.95
CA PHE A 197 -5.42 20.93 -1.81
C PHE A 197 -6.22 21.98 -1.08
N GLY A 198 -5.62 22.70 -0.11
CA GLY A 198 -6.24 23.87 0.51
C GLY A 198 -6.56 24.98 -0.49
N LYS A 199 -5.60 25.35 -1.36
CA LYS A 199 -5.81 26.31 -2.46
C LYS A 199 -6.85 25.82 -3.47
N ALA A 200 -6.91 24.52 -3.71
CA ALA A 200 -7.90 23.91 -4.61
C ALA A 200 -9.30 23.76 -3.98
N GLY A 201 -9.47 24.04 -2.69
CA GLY A 201 -10.71 23.82 -1.95
C GLY A 201 -11.13 22.35 -1.86
N MET A 202 -10.17 21.43 -1.92
CA MET A 202 -10.41 20.00 -1.87
C MET A 202 -10.26 19.47 -0.44
N PRO A 203 -11.29 18.82 0.14
CA PRO A 203 -11.15 18.17 1.43
C PRO A 203 -10.23 16.96 1.31
N TYR A 204 -9.26 16.85 2.21
CA TYR A 204 -8.42 15.66 2.30
C TYR A 204 -8.10 15.35 3.76
N TYR A 205 -7.72 14.11 4.01
CA TYR A 205 -7.23 13.64 5.31
C TYR A 205 -5.89 12.95 5.11
N ALA A 206 -4.88 13.38 5.82
CA ALA A 206 -3.59 12.72 5.89
C ALA A 206 -3.40 12.13 7.29
N GLU A 207 -3.02 10.87 7.34
CA GLU A 207 -2.54 10.24 8.57
C GLU A 207 -1.10 10.74 8.80
N THR A 208 -0.96 11.88 9.46
CA THR A 208 0.34 12.38 9.88
C THR A 208 0.80 11.52 11.06
N ALA A 209 1.87 10.78 10.85
CA ALA A 209 2.62 10.18 11.94
C ALA A 209 3.48 11.27 12.62
N GLU A 210 2.86 12.36 13.09
CA GLU A 210 3.48 13.16 14.14
C GLU A 210 3.60 12.23 15.34
N GLY A 211 4.82 11.96 15.75
CA GLY A 211 5.07 11.11 16.90
C GLY A 211 4.31 11.68 18.09
N TYR A 212 3.65 10.85 18.87
CA TYR A 212 2.93 11.26 20.09
C TYR A 212 3.72 12.26 20.94
N PHE A 213 5.06 12.15 20.92
CA PHE A 213 5.99 13.01 21.67
C PHE A 213 6.32 14.34 20.97
N GLU A 214 5.91 14.55 19.72
CA GLU A 214 6.13 15.76 18.92
C GLU A 214 4.91 16.69 18.94
N VAL A 215 3.82 16.26 19.58
CA VAL A 215 2.64 17.09 19.80
C VAL A 215 3.00 18.18 20.83
N PRO A 216 2.77 19.48 20.57
CA PRO A 216 3.18 20.59 21.43
C PRO A 216 2.78 20.44 22.89
N GLU A 217 1.61 19.88 23.17
CA GLU A 217 1.12 19.63 24.52
C GLU A 217 1.95 18.58 25.25
N VAL A 218 2.35 17.52 24.56
CA VAL A 218 3.18 16.44 25.10
C VAL A 218 4.62 16.93 25.27
N GLU A 219 5.15 17.67 24.29
CA GLU A 219 6.48 18.27 24.34
C GLU A 219 6.60 19.24 25.53
N THR A 220 5.59 20.09 25.73
CA THR A 220 5.52 21.00 26.89
C THR A 220 5.56 20.23 28.21
N MET A 221 4.80 19.14 28.32
CA MET A 221 4.82 18.30 29.53
C MET A 221 6.17 17.61 29.73
N LEU A 222 6.80 17.14 28.67
CA LEU A 222 8.15 16.54 28.73
C LEU A 222 9.18 17.56 29.16
N HIS A 223 9.11 18.82 28.67
CA HIS A 223 9.97 19.88 29.08
C HIS A 223 9.78 20.24 30.57
N LEU A 224 8.54 20.28 31.05
CA LEU A 224 8.23 20.47 32.47
C LEU A 224 8.82 19.35 33.33
N LEU A 225 8.65 18.09 32.94
CA LEU A 225 9.21 16.95 33.66
C LEU A 225 10.73 17.00 33.71
N ARG A 226 11.41 17.36 32.62
CA ARG A 226 12.86 17.54 32.58
C ARG A 226 13.34 18.68 33.48
N LEU A 227 12.52 19.73 33.61
CA LEU A 227 12.84 20.86 34.48
C LEU A 227 12.71 20.51 35.98
N LEU A 228 11.81 19.56 36.31
CA LEU A 228 11.62 19.07 37.68
C LEU A 228 12.65 18.01 38.08
N ASP A 229 13.28 17.34 37.11
CA ASP A 229 14.30 16.30 37.34
C ASP A 229 15.72 16.87 37.47
N ASN A 230 15.92 18.17 37.25
CA ASN A 230 17.18 18.91 37.44
C ASN A 230 17.17 19.69 38.74
#